data_6a8f1833f6544af73f76f74abf9e6899
#
_entry.id   6a8f1833f6544af73f76f74abf9e6899
#
_cell.length_a   1.000
_cell.length_b   1.000
_cell.length_c   1.000
_cell.angle_alpha   90.00
_cell.angle_beta   90.00
_cell.angle_gamma   90.00
#
_symmetry.space_group_name_H-M   'P 1'
#
loop_
_entity.id
_entity.type
_entity.pdbx_description
1 polymer ?
#
loop_
_entity_poly.entity_id
_entity_poly.type
_entity_poly.pdbx_seq_one_letter_code
_entity_poly.pdbx_strand_id
1 'polypeptide(L)'
;FVMAAIFLFSSQTGEESTGTSNGVIEAVARAVRPLAGEAELARLAESLSFAVRKAAHAGIYAALGLCTMLAMLTYPFSMRLRARAAILICAAYAAGDEIHQLFVPGRSGEVRDVMIDTAGAAAGILLALAGTALWRRWKNGRGKLPG
;
A
#
# COMPACT_ATOMS: atom_id res chain seq x y z
N PHE A 1 -2.77 -10.56 -9.95
CA PHE A 1 -1.42 -9.99 -10.05
C PHE A 1 -1.01 -9.29 -8.76
N VAL A 2 -1.75 -8.30 -8.24
CA VAL A 2 -1.34 -7.53 -7.05
C VAL A 2 -1.16 -8.42 -5.83
N MET A 3 -2.09 -9.33 -5.54
CA MET A 3 -1.96 -10.31 -4.43
C MET A 3 -0.70 -11.17 -4.57
N ALA A 4 -0.39 -11.66 -5.78
CA ALA A 4 0.83 -12.42 -6.00
C ALA A 4 2.10 -11.57 -5.78
N ALA A 5 2.09 -10.31 -6.18
CA ALA A 5 3.20 -9.40 -5.92
C ALA A 5 3.39 -9.17 -4.41
N ILE A 6 2.31 -8.92 -3.66
CA ILE A 6 2.37 -8.79 -2.20
C ILE A 6 2.98 -10.05 -1.59
N PHE A 7 2.47 -11.24 -1.94
CA PHE A 7 2.99 -12.51 -1.44
C PHE A 7 4.49 -12.69 -1.70
N LEU A 8 4.96 -12.37 -2.92
CA LEU A 8 6.38 -12.46 -3.27
C LEU A 8 7.24 -11.48 -2.45
N PHE A 9 6.79 -10.23 -2.25
CA PHE A 9 7.49 -9.27 -1.40
C PHE A 9 7.47 -9.66 0.07
N SER A 10 6.36 -10.21 0.56
CA SER A 10 6.25 -10.68 1.95
C SER A 10 7.07 -11.94 2.24
N SER A 11 7.36 -12.73 1.20
CA SER A 11 8.21 -13.93 1.30
C SER A 11 9.70 -13.61 1.37
N GLN A 12 10.11 -12.35 1.13
CA GLN A 12 11.51 -11.94 1.27
C GLN A 12 11.93 -11.97 2.74
N THR A 13 13.12 -12.47 3.02
CA THR A 13 13.73 -12.42 4.36
C THR A 13 13.93 -10.98 4.83
N GLY A 14 14.12 -10.78 6.14
CA GLY A 14 14.36 -9.45 6.70
C GLY A 14 15.59 -8.77 6.08
N GLU A 15 16.65 -9.54 5.77
CA GLU A 15 17.87 -9.05 5.12
C GLU A 15 17.65 -8.62 3.66
N GLU A 16 16.94 -9.44 2.88
CA GLU A 16 16.61 -9.11 1.48
C GLU A 16 15.71 -7.87 1.37
N SER A 17 14.74 -7.74 2.26
CA SER A 17 13.86 -6.57 2.33
C SER A 17 14.62 -5.28 2.68
N THR A 18 15.66 -5.39 3.54
CA THR A 18 16.56 -4.27 3.86
C THR A 18 17.42 -3.89 2.65
N GLY A 19 17.92 -4.88 1.91
CA GLY A 19 18.70 -4.67 0.68
C GLY A 19 17.95 -3.85 -0.37
N THR A 20 16.66 -4.11 -0.55
CA THR A 20 15.80 -3.38 -1.51
C THR A 20 15.62 -1.91 -1.12
N SER A 21 15.64 -1.59 0.18
CA SER A 21 15.51 -0.21 0.69
C SER A 21 16.82 0.60 0.60
N ASN A 22 17.98 -0.08 0.48
CA ASN A 22 19.30 0.55 0.57
C ASN A 22 19.55 1.62 -0.51
N GLY A 23 19.02 1.47 -1.71
CA GLY A 23 19.18 2.47 -2.77
C GLY A 23 18.61 3.84 -2.43
N VAL A 24 17.44 3.88 -1.80
CA VAL A 24 16.81 5.13 -1.34
C VAL A 24 17.58 5.71 -0.16
N ILE A 25 17.98 4.84 0.78
CA ILE A 25 18.73 5.22 1.99
C ILE A 25 20.07 5.83 1.62
N GLU A 26 20.82 5.21 0.69
CA GLU A 26 22.09 5.74 0.22
C GLU A 26 21.95 7.09 -0.49
N ALA A 27 20.88 7.30 -1.25
CA ALA A 27 20.64 8.59 -1.90
C ALA A 27 20.40 9.69 -0.85
N VAL A 28 19.59 9.43 0.19
CA VAL A 28 19.33 10.37 1.28
C VAL A 28 20.57 10.56 2.14
N ALA A 29 21.29 9.49 2.51
CA ALA A 29 22.51 9.55 3.31
C ALA A 29 23.58 10.39 2.60
N ARG A 30 23.75 10.25 1.28
CA ARG A 30 24.67 11.09 0.50
C ARG A 30 24.31 12.58 0.55
N ALA A 31 23.00 12.91 0.53
CA ALA A 31 22.55 14.29 0.59
C ALA A 31 22.73 14.93 1.98
N VAL A 32 22.64 14.15 3.06
CA VAL A 32 22.69 14.64 4.44
C VAL A 32 24.09 14.53 5.06
N ARG A 33 24.97 13.71 4.48
CA ARG A 33 26.35 13.45 4.99
C ARG A 33 27.16 14.71 5.31
N PRO A 34 27.05 15.85 4.58
CA PRO A 34 27.77 17.07 4.94
C PRO A 34 27.25 17.76 6.21
N LEU A 35 26.08 17.38 6.70
CA LEU A 35 25.34 18.10 7.75
C LEU A 35 25.23 17.31 9.08
N ALA A 36 25.55 16.02 9.08
CA ALA A 36 25.31 15.14 10.25
C ALA A 36 26.53 14.23 10.54
N GLY A 37 26.74 13.93 11.80
CA GLY A 37 27.76 12.97 12.25
C GLY A 37 27.40 11.53 11.92
N GLU A 38 28.40 10.61 11.90
CA GLU A 38 28.19 9.19 11.51
C GLU A 38 27.12 8.45 12.34
N ALA A 39 27.07 8.72 13.66
CA ALA A 39 26.08 8.12 14.54
C ALA A 39 24.65 8.62 14.27
N GLU A 40 24.50 9.87 13.88
CA GLU A 40 23.23 10.48 13.50
C GLU A 40 22.76 9.99 12.12
N LEU A 41 23.69 9.84 11.18
CA LEU A 41 23.44 9.22 9.88
C LEU A 41 22.97 7.77 10.01
N ALA A 42 23.55 6.97 10.90
CA ALA A 42 23.13 5.60 11.12
C ALA A 42 21.69 5.52 11.66
N ARG A 43 21.35 6.34 12.66
CA ARG A 43 19.97 6.42 13.18
C ARG A 43 18.97 6.89 12.13
N LEU A 44 19.34 7.88 11.32
CA LEU A 44 18.51 8.39 10.24
C LEU A 44 18.29 7.31 9.17
N ALA A 45 19.34 6.57 8.80
CA ALA A 45 19.26 5.48 7.83
C ALA A 45 18.32 4.36 8.32
N GLU A 46 18.40 3.98 9.59
CA GLU A 46 17.50 2.98 10.19
C GLU A 46 16.03 3.44 10.19
N SER A 47 15.78 4.69 10.63
CA SER A 47 14.44 5.29 10.63
C SER A 47 13.85 5.40 9.23
N LEU A 48 14.67 5.80 8.24
CA LEU A 48 14.25 5.91 6.85
C LEU A 48 13.95 4.53 6.24
N SER A 49 14.77 3.52 6.53
CA SER A 49 14.55 2.17 6.04
C SER A 49 13.22 1.61 6.53
N PHE A 50 12.91 1.83 7.81
CA PHE A 50 11.62 1.47 8.38
C PHE A 50 10.46 2.20 7.68
N ALA A 51 10.56 3.54 7.52
CA ALA A 51 9.54 4.36 6.89
C ALA A 51 9.31 3.99 5.42
N VAL A 52 10.36 3.78 4.65
CA VAL A 52 10.30 3.37 3.23
C VAL A 52 9.61 2.02 3.10
N ARG A 53 9.95 1.05 3.93
CA ARG A 53 9.32 -0.27 3.93
C ARG A 53 7.83 -0.18 4.24
N LYS A 54 7.43 0.56 5.27
CA LYS A 54 6.02 0.75 5.63
C LYS A 54 5.25 1.50 4.53
N ALA A 55 5.86 2.51 3.92
CA ALA A 55 5.27 3.24 2.80
C ALA A 55 5.09 2.36 1.55
N ALA A 56 6.06 1.48 1.26
CA ALA A 56 5.96 0.52 0.17
C ALA A 56 4.81 -0.48 0.39
N HIS A 57 4.67 -1.02 1.61
CA HIS A 57 3.55 -1.88 1.98
C HIS A 57 2.21 -1.14 1.83
N ALA A 58 2.05 0.02 2.45
CA ALA A 58 0.84 0.83 2.30
C ALA A 58 0.52 1.14 0.82
N GLY A 59 1.55 1.41 0.00
CA GLY A 59 1.40 1.69 -1.42
C GLY A 59 0.90 0.49 -2.22
N ILE A 60 1.45 -0.71 -2.01
CA ILE A 60 1.02 -1.91 -2.71
C ILE A 60 -0.39 -2.34 -2.26
N TYR A 61 -0.74 -2.14 -0.99
CA TYR A 61 -2.10 -2.36 -0.50
C TYR A 61 -3.09 -1.30 -1.00
N ALA A 62 -2.65 -0.05 -1.26
CA ALA A 62 -3.48 0.93 -1.96
C ALA A 62 -3.79 0.49 -3.40
N ALA A 63 -2.82 -0.07 -4.11
CA ALA A 63 -3.05 -0.67 -5.42
C ALA A 63 -4.02 -1.87 -5.32
N LEU A 64 -3.89 -2.73 -4.29
CA LEU A 64 -4.83 -3.83 -4.05
C LEU A 64 -6.26 -3.31 -3.82
N GLY A 65 -6.42 -2.30 -2.96
CA GLY A 65 -7.72 -1.69 -2.67
C GLY A 65 -8.37 -1.06 -3.90
N LEU A 66 -7.58 -0.34 -4.71
CA LEU A 66 -8.01 0.22 -5.98
C LEU A 66 -8.52 -0.89 -6.93
N CYS A 67 -7.71 -1.91 -7.18
CA CYS A 67 -8.06 -3.02 -8.07
C CYS A 67 -9.28 -3.79 -7.56
N THR A 68 -9.36 -4.08 -6.25
CA THR A 68 -10.48 -4.78 -5.64
C THR A 68 -11.78 -3.97 -5.77
N MET A 69 -11.71 -2.65 -5.52
CA MET A 69 -12.90 -1.79 -5.69
C MET A 69 -13.34 -1.72 -7.15
N LEU A 70 -12.41 -1.59 -8.11
CA LEU A 70 -12.74 -1.62 -9.53
C LEU A 70 -13.39 -2.95 -9.92
N ALA A 71 -12.90 -4.07 -9.43
CA ALA A 71 -13.54 -5.37 -9.63
C ALA A 71 -14.94 -5.42 -9.00
N MET A 72 -15.14 -4.87 -7.80
CA MET A 72 -16.46 -4.81 -7.17
C MET A 72 -17.47 -3.97 -7.95
N LEU A 73 -17.02 -3.02 -8.79
CA LEU A 73 -17.94 -2.23 -9.63
C LEU A 73 -18.65 -3.08 -10.70
N THR A 74 -18.13 -4.24 -11.06
CA THR A 74 -18.75 -5.15 -12.04
C THR A 74 -19.96 -5.92 -11.48
N TYR A 75 -20.09 -6.01 -10.15
CA TYR A 75 -21.19 -6.73 -9.50
C TYR A 75 -22.42 -5.84 -9.28
N PRO A 76 -23.65 -6.39 -9.31
CA PRO A 76 -24.90 -5.63 -9.19
C PRO A 76 -25.26 -5.32 -7.72
N PHE A 77 -24.30 -4.86 -6.92
CA PHE A 77 -24.52 -4.50 -5.52
C PHE A 77 -24.60 -2.97 -5.33
N SER A 78 -25.12 -2.54 -4.19
CA SER A 78 -25.08 -1.13 -3.81
C SER A 78 -23.64 -0.67 -3.61
N MET A 79 -23.34 0.61 -3.86
CA MET A 79 -21.98 1.14 -3.70
C MET A 79 -21.42 0.95 -2.28
N ARG A 80 -22.27 1.06 -1.26
CA ARG A 80 -21.90 0.81 0.14
C ARG A 80 -21.48 -0.63 0.37
N LEU A 81 -22.20 -1.59 -0.21
CA LEU A 81 -21.87 -3.02 -0.08
C LEU A 81 -20.57 -3.35 -0.83
N ARG A 82 -20.38 -2.79 -2.04
CA ARG A 82 -19.13 -2.94 -2.80
C ARG A 82 -17.92 -2.47 -2.00
N ALA A 83 -18.00 -1.27 -1.42
CA ALA A 83 -16.90 -0.69 -0.63
C ALA A 83 -16.63 -1.51 0.64
N ARG A 84 -17.68 -1.97 1.34
CA ARG A 84 -17.53 -2.84 2.52
C ARG A 84 -16.90 -4.18 2.16
N ALA A 85 -17.33 -4.81 1.07
CA ALA A 85 -16.74 -6.06 0.60
C ALA A 85 -15.27 -5.87 0.21
N ALA A 86 -14.94 -4.80 -0.52
CA ALA A 86 -13.59 -4.50 -0.93
C ALA A 86 -12.64 -4.33 0.27
N ILE A 87 -13.05 -3.55 1.29
CA ILE A 87 -12.20 -3.34 2.49
C ILE A 87 -12.05 -4.64 3.31
N LEU A 88 -13.10 -5.44 3.44
CA LEU A 88 -13.05 -6.71 4.16
C LEU A 88 -12.11 -7.71 3.46
N ILE A 89 -12.17 -7.80 2.13
CA ILE A 89 -11.26 -8.65 1.35
C ILE A 89 -9.81 -8.21 1.56
N CYS A 90 -9.53 -6.91 1.46
CA CYS A 90 -8.17 -6.40 1.66
C CYS A 90 -7.67 -6.59 3.09
N ALA A 91 -8.52 -6.36 4.11
CA ALA A 91 -8.15 -6.57 5.50
C ALA A 91 -7.90 -8.05 5.83
N ALA A 92 -8.74 -8.95 5.30
CA ALA A 92 -8.53 -10.39 5.45
C ALA A 92 -7.22 -10.85 4.77
N TYR A 93 -6.91 -10.26 3.60
CA TYR A 93 -5.64 -10.55 2.92
C TYR A 93 -4.44 -10.00 3.71
N ALA A 94 -4.52 -8.79 4.26
CA ALA A 94 -3.47 -8.21 5.12
C ALA A 94 -3.22 -9.07 6.36
N ALA A 95 -4.29 -9.54 7.02
CA ALA A 95 -4.15 -10.44 8.17
C ALA A 95 -3.49 -11.78 7.77
N GLY A 96 -3.87 -12.35 6.62
CA GLY A 96 -3.24 -13.56 6.08
C GLY A 96 -1.77 -13.37 5.74
N ASP A 97 -1.42 -12.20 5.20
CA ASP A 97 -0.04 -11.84 4.88
C ASP A 97 0.83 -11.74 6.15
N GLU A 98 0.34 -11.10 7.19
CA GLU A 98 1.03 -11.02 8.49
C GLU A 98 1.18 -12.40 9.17
N ILE A 99 0.17 -13.27 9.05
CA ILE A 99 0.29 -14.66 9.51
C ILE A 99 1.39 -15.39 8.70
N HIS A 100 1.45 -15.19 7.39
CA HIS A 100 2.50 -15.77 6.57
C HIS A 100 3.89 -15.28 6.98
N GLN A 101 4.04 -14.00 7.30
CA GLN A 101 5.32 -13.42 7.74
C GLN A 101 5.85 -14.06 9.04
N LEU A 102 5.00 -14.62 9.91
CA LEU A 102 5.47 -15.37 11.09
C LEU A 102 6.30 -16.60 10.73
N PHE A 103 6.18 -17.12 9.52
CA PHE A 103 6.94 -18.28 9.05
C PHE A 103 8.18 -17.89 8.21
N VAL A 104 8.42 -16.58 8.00
CA VAL A 104 9.56 -16.07 7.22
C VAL A 104 10.71 -15.70 8.16
N PRO A 105 11.92 -16.24 7.97
CA PRO A 105 13.07 -15.93 8.82
C PRO A 105 13.37 -14.43 8.89
N GLY A 106 13.57 -13.90 10.10
CA GLY A 106 13.90 -12.50 10.33
C GLY A 106 12.70 -11.53 10.15
N ARG A 107 11.46 -12.06 10.07
CA ARG A 107 10.22 -11.28 10.08
C ARG A 107 9.43 -11.52 11.37
N SER A 108 8.68 -10.50 11.78
CA SER A 108 7.68 -10.58 12.84
C SER A 108 6.34 -10.15 12.25
N GLY A 109 5.27 -10.90 12.53
CA GLY A 109 3.90 -10.49 12.22
C GLY A 109 3.40 -9.52 13.28
N GLU A 110 2.94 -8.34 12.87
CA GLU A 110 2.48 -7.29 13.77
C GLU A 110 1.05 -6.85 13.40
N VAL A 111 0.16 -6.82 14.39
CA VAL A 111 -1.21 -6.28 14.20
C VAL A 111 -1.19 -4.85 13.67
N ARG A 112 -0.17 -4.07 14.04
CA ARG A 112 0.04 -2.71 13.53
C ARG A 112 0.23 -2.68 12.02
N ASP A 113 0.88 -3.68 11.44
CA ASP A 113 1.11 -3.76 10.00
C ASP A 113 -0.18 -4.09 9.25
N VAL A 114 -1.02 -4.98 9.79
CA VAL A 114 -2.40 -5.19 9.28
C VAL A 114 -3.18 -3.88 9.22
N MET A 115 -3.04 -3.01 10.24
CA MET A 115 -3.74 -1.72 10.26
C MET A 115 -3.20 -0.76 9.20
N ILE A 116 -1.88 -0.68 9.02
CA ILE A 116 -1.23 0.17 8.01
C ILE A 116 -1.63 -0.28 6.60
N ASP A 117 -1.59 -1.57 6.34
CA ASP A 117 -1.93 -2.16 5.05
C ASP A 117 -3.42 -2.00 4.73
N THR A 118 -4.29 -2.20 5.73
CA THR A 118 -5.73 -1.93 5.59
C THR A 118 -6.01 -0.45 5.34
N ALA A 119 -5.29 0.46 5.98
CA ALA A 119 -5.40 1.90 5.72
C ALA A 119 -4.93 2.26 4.31
N GLY A 120 -3.84 1.64 3.83
CA GLY A 120 -3.40 1.74 2.44
C GLY A 120 -4.49 1.30 1.46
N ALA A 121 -5.09 0.12 1.70
CA ALA A 121 -6.19 -0.38 0.88
C ALA A 121 -7.41 0.55 0.89
N ALA A 122 -7.76 1.14 2.05
CA ALA A 122 -8.84 2.11 2.16
C ALA A 122 -8.57 3.35 1.30
N ALA A 123 -7.33 3.86 1.27
CA ALA A 123 -6.93 4.96 0.39
C ALA A 123 -7.14 4.60 -1.09
N GLY A 124 -6.74 3.40 -1.51
CA GLY A 124 -6.95 2.91 -2.87
C GLY A 124 -8.44 2.80 -3.24
N ILE A 125 -9.27 2.31 -2.32
CA ILE A 125 -10.74 2.24 -2.49
C ILE A 125 -11.33 3.65 -2.66
N LEU A 126 -10.89 4.61 -1.84
CA LEU A 126 -11.34 6.01 -1.93
C LEU A 126 -10.94 6.64 -3.26
N LEU A 127 -9.74 6.37 -3.77
CA LEU A 127 -9.30 6.82 -5.10
C LEU A 127 -10.19 6.26 -6.21
N ALA A 128 -10.56 4.97 -6.16
CA ALA A 128 -11.50 4.37 -7.11
C ALA A 128 -12.89 5.04 -7.06
N LEU A 129 -13.41 5.30 -5.85
CA LEU A 129 -14.69 5.97 -5.66
C LEU A 129 -14.66 7.41 -6.19
N ALA A 130 -13.60 8.16 -5.89
CA ALA A 130 -13.42 9.52 -6.40
C ALA A 130 -13.33 9.55 -7.93
N GLY A 131 -12.54 8.65 -8.51
CA GLY A 131 -12.40 8.52 -9.96
C GLY A 131 -13.73 8.22 -10.65
N THR A 132 -14.53 7.29 -10.09
CA THR A 132 -15.86 6.97 -10.63
C THR A 132 -16.85 8.14 -10.49
N ALA A 133 -16.78 8.90 -9.40
CA ALA A 133 -17.62 10.07 -9.20
C ALA A 133 -17.28 11.20 -10.19
N LEU A 134 -15.99 11.46 -10.40
CA LEU A 134 -15.50 12.46 -11.37
C LEU A 134 -15.88 12.07 -12.80
N TRP A 135 -15.70 10.80 -13.17
CA TRP A 135 -16.09 10.28 -14.47
C TRP A 135 -17.59 10.48 -14.75
N ARG A 136 -18.46 10.17 -13.77
CA ARG A 136 -19.90 10.38 -13.88
C ARG A 136 -20.26 11.85 -14.06
N ARG A 137 -19.63 12.76 -13.30
CA ARG A 137 -19.85 14.21 -13.44
C ARG A 137 -19.45 14.71 -14.83
N TRP A 138 -18.30 14.29 -15.32
CA TRP A 138 -17.79 14.66 -16.63
C TRP A 138 -18.72 14.17 -17.75
N LYS A 139 -19.18 12.91 -17.69
CA LYS A 139 -20.13 12.35 -18.67
C LYS A 139 -21.46 13.10 -18.68
N ASN A 140 -22.00 13.43 -17.51
CA ASN A 140 -23.26 14.16 -17.39
C ASN A 140 -23.13 15.62 -17.83
N GLY A 141 -21.97 16.26 -17.69
CA GLY A 141 -21.70 17.61 -18.17
C GLY A 141 -21.64 17.71 -19.69
N ARG A 142 -21.11 16.70 -20.36
CA ARG A 142 -21.06 16.66 -21.84
C ARG A 142 -22.42 16.44 -22.52
N GLY A 143 -23.38 15.84 -21.82
CA GLY A 143 -24.74 15.64 -22.37
C GLY A 143 -25.64 16.89 -22.34
N LYS A 144 -25.13 18.04 -21.84
CA LYS A 144 -25.86 19.29 -21.69
C LYS A 144 -25.37 20.42 -22.62
N LEU A 145 -24.66 20.10 -23.71
CA LEU A 145 -24.37 21.11 -24.73
C LEU A 145 -25.65 21.37 -25.50
N PRO A 146 -26.13 22.64 -25.52
CA PRO A 146 -27.28 23.01 -26.33
C PRO A 146 -26.92 22.86 -27.83
N GLY A 147 -27.78 22.18 -28.59
CA GLY A 147 -27.74 22.17 -30.03
C GLY A 147 -28.16 23.51 -30.62
#